data_8d88490b21d4f929014406869e3b7a44
#
_entry.id   8d88490b21d4f929014406869e3b7a44
#
_cell.length_a   1.000
_cell.length_b   1.000
_cell.length_c   1.000
_cell.angle_alpha   90.00
_cell.angle_beta   90.00
_cell.angle_gamma   90.00
#
_symmetry.space_group_name_H-M   'P 1'
#
loop_
_entity.id
_entity.type
_entity.pdbx_description
1 polymer ?
#
loop_
_entity_poly.entity_id
_entity_poly.type
_entity_poly.pdbx_seq_one_letter_code
_entity_poly.pdbx_strand_id
1 'polypeptide(L)'
;MINFENNALYNLNDALKIENLTFDDYKEICNRLKRKPNRTELGMFGVMWSEHCCYRNSKPLLTKFPTKGKTILVGPGENAGVIDVGNNQKLVFKIESHNHPSAIEPFQGAATGVGGILRDIFTMGARPIAVLNSLRFGNLDSKGFEFL
;
A
#
# COMPACT_ATOMS: atom_id res chain seq x y z
N MET A 1 -16.15 -20.29 -24.96
CA MET A 1 -14.70 -19.97 -24.95
C MET A 1 -14.53 -18.47 -25.15
N ILE A 2 -13.90 -17.73 -24.22
CA ILE A 2 -13.68 -16.29 -24.40
C ILE A 2 -12.52 -16.14 -25.38
N ASN A 3 -12.76 -15.52 -26.56
CA ASN A 3 -11.69 -15.21 -27.49
C ASN A 3 -10.88 -14.04 -26.95
N PHE A 4 -9.61 -14.24 -26.64
CA PHE A 4 -8.71 -13.25 -26.07
C PHE A 4 -8.02 -12.36 -27.13
N GLU A 5 -8.17 -12.67 -28.40
CA GLU A 5 -7.59 -11.91 -29.50
C GLU A 5 -8.56 -10.84 -30.00
N ASN A 6 -8.02 -9.64 -30.25
CA ASN A 6 -8.71 -8.44 -30.75
C ASN A 6 -9.64 -7.71 -29.78
N ASN A 7 -9.08 -6.69 -29.13
CA ASN A 7 -9.83 -5.60 -28.56
C ASN A 7 -9.51 -4.32 -29.36
N ALA A 8 -10.38 -3.95 -30.27
CA ALA A 8 -10.20 -2.79 -31.15
C ALA A 8 -10.20 -1.42 -30.42
N LEU A 9 -10.40 -1.43 -29.09
CA LEU A 9 -10.56 -0.20 -28.29
C LEU A 9 -9.26 0.26 -27.60
N TYR A 10 -8.26 -0.59 -27.39
CA TYR A 10 -6.96 -0.25 -26.81
C TYR A 10 -5.93 -1.36 -27.06
N ASN A 11 -4.64 -0.99 -27.05
CA ASN A 11 -3.57 -1.97 -27.09
C ASN A 11 -3.49 -2.68 -25.73
N LEU A 12 -3.79 -3.97 -25.70
CA LEU A 12 -3.82 -4.75 -24.46
C LEU A 12 -2.48 -4.78 -23.75
N ASN A 13 -1.38 -5.00 -24.48
CA ASN A 13 -0.06 -5.10 -23.88
C ASN A 13 0.38 -3.79 -23.21
N ASP A 14 0.11 -2.66 -23.87
CA ASP A 14 0.40 -1.34 -23.30
C ASP A 14 -0.48 -1.07 -22.08
N ALA A 15 -1.76 -1.41 -22.15
CA ALA A 15 -2.67 -1.25 -21.04
C ALA A 15 -2.26 -2.09 -19.82
N LEU A 16 -1.87 -3.35 -20.01
CA LEU A 16 -1.40 -4.22 -18.94
C LEU A 16 -0.12 -3.67 -18.30
N LYS A 17 0.81 -3.17 -19.12
CA LYS A 17 2.05 -2.55 -18.63
C LYS A 17 1.78 -1.30 -17.80
N ILE A 18 0.89 -0.42 -18.28
CA ILE A 18 0.49 0.81 -17.56
C ILE A 18 -0.13 0.47 -16.21
N GLU A 19 -1.01 -0.54 -16.17
CA GLU A 19 -1.74 -0.93 -14.95
C GLU A 19 -0.93 -1.92 -14.08
N ASN A 20 0.29 -2.21 -14.46
CA ASN A 20 1.16 -3.16 -13.75
C ASN A 20 0.50 -4.54 -13.54
N LEU A 21 -0.22 -5.00 -14.56
CA LEU A 21 -0.89 -6.30 -14.61
C LEU A 21 -0.15 -7.26 -15.54
N THR A 22 -0.18 -8.54 -15.20
CA THR A 22 0.31 -9.61 -16.06
C THR A 22 -0.79 -10.11 -17.00
N PHE A 23 -0.40 -10.88 -18.02
CA PHE A 23 -1.39 -11.52 -18.89
C PHE A 23 -2.23 -12.58 -18.15
N ASP A 24 -1.69 -13.22 -17.14
CA ASP A 24 -2.45 -14.16 -16.30
C ASP A 24 -3.46 -13.42 -15.41
N ASP A 25 -3.15 -12.22 -14.94
CA ASP A 25 -4.13 -11.36 -14.29
C ASP A 25 -5.29 -11.02 -15.23
N TYR A 26 -4.97 -10.68 -16.47
CA TYR A 26 -6.00 -10.39 -17.46
C TYR A 26 -6.93 -11.57 -17.68
N LYS A 27 -6.38 -12.79 -17.79
CA LYS A 27 -7.20 -14.00 -17.90
C LYS A 27 -8.12 -14.19 -16.70
N GLU A 28 -7.58 -13.99 -15.49
CA GLU A 28 -8.36 -14.09 -14.26
C GLU A 28 -9.46 -13.03 -14.20
N ILE A 29 -9.17 -11.79 -14.60
CA ILE A 29 -10.17 -10.72 -14.71
C ILE A 29 -11.30 -11.14 -15.68
N CYS A 30 -10.93 -11.63 -16.87
CA CYS A 30 -11.91 -12.12 -17.85
C CYS A 30 -12.77 -13.25 -17.27
N ASN A 31 -12.16 -14.18 -16.53
CA ASN A 31 -12.87 -15.29 -15.91
C ASN A 31 -13.87 -14.81 -14.85
N ARG A 32 -13.51 -13.81 -14.05
CA ARG A 32 -14.41 -13.23 -13.04
C ARG A 32 -15.55 -12.45 -13.66
N LEU A 33 -15.25 -11.62 -14.64
CA LEU A 33 -16.25 -10.83 -15.34
C LEU A 33 -17.12 -11.64 -16.30
N LYS A 34 -16.68 -12.84 -16.70
CA LYS A 34 -17.25 -13.67 -17.78
C LYS A 34 -17.26 -12.96 -19.15
N ARG A 35 -16.44 -11.93 -19.30
CA ARG A 35 -16.22 -11.14 -20.51
C ARG A 35 -14.88 -10.43 -20.45
N LYS A 36 -14.47 -9.80 -21.56
CA LYS A 36 -13.30 -8.93 -21.57
C LYS A 36 -13.58 -7.64 -20.78
N PRO A 37 -12.64 -7.16 -19.96
CA PRO A 37 -12.76 -5.86 -19.31
C PRO A 37 -12.64 -4.73 -20.35
N ASN A 38 -13.31 -3.63 -20.10
CA ASN A 38 -13.01 -2.37 -20.78
C ASN A 38 -11.76 -1.72 -20.18
N ARG A 39 -11.28 -0.59 -20.77
CA ARG A 39 -10.05 0.07 -20.32
C ARG A 39 -10.13 0.59 -18.88
N THR A 40 -11.28 1.12 -18.49
CA THR A 40 -11.51 1.63 -17.12
C THR A 40 -11.52 0.49 -16.10
N GLU A 41 -12.22 -0.59 -16.41
CA GLU A 41 -12.25 -1.79 -15.53
C GLU A 41 -10.84 -2.36 -15.33
N LEU A 42 -10.02 -2.38 -16.39
CA LEU A 42 -8.65 -2.84 -16.29
C LEU A 42 -7.83 -1.96 -15.32
N GLY A 43 -8.01 -0.64 -15.39
CA GLY A 43 -7.40 0.29 -14.44
C GLY A 43 -7.88 0.07 -13.00
N MET A 44 -9.17 -0.17 -12.80
CA MET A 44 -9.72 -0.49 -11.48
C MET A 44 -9.09 -1.76 -10.90
N PHE A 45 -8.95 -2.82 -11.70
CA PHE A 45 -8.27 -4.05 -11.27
C PHE A 45 -6.80 -3.80 -10.98
N GLY A 46 -6.11 -3.00 -11.81
CA GLY A 46 -4.71 -2.63 -11.59
C GLY A 46 -4.49 -1.99 -10.21
N VAL A 47 -5.35 -1.04 -9.85
CA VAL A 47 -5.30 -0.39 -8.53
C VAL A 47 -5.67 -1.36 -7.41
N MET A 48 -6.80 -2.06 -7.52
CA MET A 48 -7.29 -2.96 -6.47
C MET A 48 -6.35 -4.14 -6.21
N TRP A 49 -5.64 -4.62 -7.24
CA TRP A 49 -4.69 -5.73 -7.15
C TRP A 49 -3.24 -5.27 -6.96
N SER A 50 -3.04 -3.99 -6.74
CA SER A 50 -1.71 -3.44 -6.47
C SER A 50 -1.19 -3.86 -5.09
N GLU A 51 0.11 -3.71 -4.91
CA GLU A 51 0.74 -3.88 -3.60
C GLU A 51 0.18 -2.92 -2.56
N HIS A 52 -0.20 -1.71 -2.98
CA HIS A 52 -0.76 -0.69 -2.10
C HIS A 52 -2.13 -1.09 -1.52
N CYS A 53 -3.04 -1.61 -2.34
CA CYS A 53 -4.41 -1.91 -1.91
C CYS A 53 -4.59 -3.30 -1.31
N CYS A 54 -3.95 -4.33 -1.88
CA CYS A 54 -4.17 -5.71 -1.44
C CYS A 54 -2.92 -6.41 -0.89
N TYR A 55 -1.80 -5.71 -0.83
CA TYR A 55 -0.52 -6.28 -0.37
C TYR A 55 -0.13 -7.54 -1.16
N ARG A 56 -0.32 -7.50 -2.47
CA ARG A 56 -0.24 -8.64 -3.37
C ARG A 56 1.00 -9.50 -3.18
N ASN A 57 2.15 -8.86 -3.06
CA ASN A 57 3.44 -9.53 -2.92
C ASN A 57 3.91 -9.61 -1.46
N SER A 58 3.61 -8.60 -0.65
CA SER A 58 4.09 -8.51 0.74
C SER A 58 3.24 -9.32 1.72
N LYS A 59 1.96 -9.58 1.43
CA LYS A 59 1.06 -10.31 2.34
C LYS A 59 1.63 -11.66 2.83
N PRO A 60 2.23 -12.51 1.99
CA PRO A 60 2.84 -13.75 2.45
C PRO A 60 4.04 -13.54 3.39
N LEU A 61 4.71 -12.39 3.28
CA LEU A 61 5.80 -12.02 4.19
C LEU A 61 5.26 -11.49 5.51
N LEU A 62 4.22 -10.66 5.47
CA LEU A 62 3.56 -10.11 6.66
C LEU A 62 3.01 -11.20 7.57
N THR A 63 2.52 -12.30 7.02
CA THR A 63 2.04 -13.44 7.81
C THR A 63 3.12 -14.15 8.63
N LYS A 64 4.41 -13.90 8.33
CA LYS A 64 5.54 -14.45 9.07
C LYS A 64 5.88 -13.66 10.34
N PHE A 65 5.36 -12.45 10.50
CA PHE A 65 5.58 -11.67 11.70
C PHE A 65 4.77 -12.20 12.88
N PRO A 66 5.30 -12.13 14.10
CA PRO A 66 4.56 -12.51 15.29
C PRO A 66 3.41 -11.54 15.54
N THR A 67 2.18 -12.05 15.42
CA THR A 67 0.95 -11.25 15.60
C THR A 67 0.19 -11.63 16.85
N LYS A 68 0.72 -12.59 17.63
CA LYS A 68 0.13 -13.09 18.87
C LYS A 68 1.19 -13.18 19.95
N GLY A 69 0.83 -12.85 21.18
CA GLY A 69 1.72 -12.92 22.33
C GLY A 69 1.09 -12.29 23.55
N LYS A 70 1.64 -12.53 24.74
CA LYS A 70 1.11 -12.04 26.02
C LYS A 70 1.04 -10.52 26.11
N THR A 71 1.96 -9.83 25.41
CA THR A 71 2.04 -8.36 25.40
C THR A 71 1.22 -7.72 24.27
N ILE A 72 0.74 -8.49 23.30
CA ILE A 72 -0.03 -7.96 22.16
C ILE A 72 -1.49 -7.86 22.58
N LEU A 73 -1.99 -6.63 22.70
CA LEU A 73 -3.38 -6.36 23.07
C LEU A 73 -4.26 -6.17 21.84
N VAL A 74 -3.73 -5.52 20.80
CA VAL A 74 -4.42 -5.33 19.50
C VAL A 74 -3.41 -5.65 18.39
N GLY A 75 -3.74 -6.65 17.60
CA GLY A 75 -2.96 -7.10 16.45
C GLY A 75 -3.45 -6.53 15.13
N PRO A 76 -3.06 -7.13 13.99
CA PRO A 76 -3.48 -6.72 12.66
C PRO A 76 -5.00 -6.72 12.47
N GLY A 77 -5.50 -5.76 11.70
CA GLY A 77 -6.93 -5.56 11.41
C GLY A 77 -7.51 -4.26 11.96
N GLU A 78 -6.77 -3.58 12.83
CA GLU A 78 -7.10 -2.29 13.39
C GLU A 78 -6.18 -1.19 12.82
N ASN A 79 -6.50 0.07 13.12
CA ASN A 79 -5.75 1.22 12.59
C ASN A 79 -4.30 1.28 13.12
N ALA A 80 -4.07 0.81 14.34
CA ALA A 80 -2.75 0.77 14.95
C ALA A 80 -2.60 -0.46 15.85
N GLY A 81 -1.36 -0.88 16.10
CA GLY A 81 -1.04 -1.93 17.05
C GLY A 81 -1.05 -1.40 18.48
N VAL A 82 -1.43 -2.25 19.43
CA VAL A 82 -1.38 -1.93 20.87
C VAL A 82 -0.65 -3.04 21.61
N ILE A 83 0.36 -2.66 22.39
CA ILE A 83 1.10 -3.57 23.23
C ILE A 83 1.08 -3.13 24.70
N ASP A 84 1.11 -4.10 25.61
CA ASP A 84 1.34 -3.89 27.03
C ASP A 84 2.84 -3.73 27.27
N VAL A 85 3.23 -2.60 27.81
CA VAL A 85 4.64 -2.31 28.17
C VAL A 85 4.91 -2.43 29.67
N GLY A 86 3.95 -2.99 30.41
CA GLY A 86 4.03 -3.15 31.86
C GLY A 86 3.57 -1.90 32.63
N ASN A 87 3.58 -2.00 33.97
CA ASN A 87 3.18 -0.91 34.87
C ASN A 87 1.79 -0.30 34.55
N ASN A 88 0.86 -1.13 34.06
CA ASN A 88 -0.48 -0.70 33.61
C ASN A 88 -0.45 0.33 32.47
N GLN A 89 0.63 0.34 31.69
CA GLN A 89 0.81 1.22 30.53
C GLN A 89 0.66 0.43 29.25
N LYS A 90 0.04 1.07 28.25
CA LYS A 90 -0.14 0.53 26.90
C LYS A 90 0.48 1.46 25.88
N LEU A 91 1.21 0.91 24.94
CA LEU A 91 1.79 1.65 23.84
C LEU A 91 0.99 1.39 22.58
N VAL A 92 0.48 2.46 21.97
CA VAL A 92 -0.15 2.44 20.65
C VAL A 92 0.88 2.91 19.63
N PHE A 93 1.05 2.16 18.56
CA PHE A 93 2.04 2.49 17.53
C PHE A 93 1.56 2.14 16.13
N LYS A 94 2.03 2.90 15.17
CA LYS A 94 1.78 2.71 13.74
C LYS A 94 3.08 2.95 12.97
N ILE A 95 3.28 2.20 11.90
CA ILE A 95 4.31 2.46 10.90
C ILE A 95 3.66 2.49 9.52
N GLU A 96 4.07 3.44 8.71
CA GLU A 96 3.54 3.62 7.35
C GLU A 96 4.63 4.17 6.43
N SER A 97 4.56 3.82 5.15
CA SER A 97 5.43 4.36 4.12
C SER A 97 4.67 5.35 3.26
N HIS A 98 5.24 6.55 3.07
CA HIS A 98 4.76 7.58 2.15
C HIS A 98 5.77 7.86 1.04
N ASN A 99 6.37 6.81 0.49
CA ASN A 99 7.45 6.90 -0.47
C ASN A 99 7.02 7.60 -1.77
N HIS A 100 6.02 7.07 -2.47
CA HIS A 100 5.60 7.59 -3.78
C HIS A 100 5.02 9.01 -3.71
N PRO A 101 4.09 9.33 -2.81
CA PRO A 101 3.59 10.70 -2.69
C PRO A 101 4.70 11.71 -2.38
N SER A 102 5.63 11.35 -1.49
CA SER A 102 6.72 12.24 -1.10
C SER A 102 7.79 12.41 -2.18
N ALA A 103 7.96 11.43 -3.07
CA ALA A 103 8.86 11.55 -4.21
C ALA A 103 8.33 12.51 -5.28
N ILE A 104 7.01 12.64 -5.42
CA ILE A 104 6.35 13.51 -6.41
C ILE A 104 6.10 14.90 -5.84
N GLU A 105 5.53 14.97 -4.63
CA GLU A 105 5.15 16.18 -3.91
C GLU A 105 5.66 16.08 -2.47
N PRO A 106 6.94 16.41 -2.19
CA PRO A 106 7.57 16.16 -0.90
C PRO A 106 6.84 16.80 0.28
N PHE A 107 6.41 18.04 0.14
CA PHE A 107 5.70 18.76 1.20
C PHE A 107 4.33 18.14 1.50
N GLN A 108 3.52 17.94 0.47
CA GLN A 108 2.18 17.35 0.62
C GLN A 108 2.25 15.88 1.04
N GLY A 109 3.22 15.14 0.51
CA GLY A 109 3.48 13.76 0.88
C GLY A 109 3.86 13.63 2.36
N ALA A 110 4.74 14.49 2.85
CA ALA A 110 5.12 14.54 4.27
C ALA A 110 3.93 14.96 5.16
N ALA A 111 3.17 15.97 4.77
CA ALA A 111 1.99 16.41 5.53
C ALA A 111 0.95 15.29 5.65
N THR A 112 0.67 14.58 4.56
CA THR A 112 -0.26 13.46 4.54
C THR A 112 0.28 12.27 5.35
N GLY A 113 1.58 11.98 5.25
CA GLY A 113 2.22 10.91 6.01
C GLY A 113 2.13 11.14 7.51
N VAL A 114 2.47 12.33 7.97
CA VAL A 114 2.35 12.69 9.39
C VAL A 114 0.90 12.71 9.83
N GLY A 115 0.01 13.34 9.06
CA GLY A 115 -1.40 13.44 9.39
C GLY A 115 -2.10 12.08 9.47
N GLY A 116 -1.82 11.16 8.54
CA GLY A 116 -2.35 9.81 8.51
C GLY A 116 -1.93 8.98 9.72
N ILE A 117 -0.64 8.99 10.07
CA ILE A 117 -0.11 8.27 11.23
C ILE A 117 -0.68 8.80 12.54
N LEU A 118 -0.74 10.12 12.72
CA LEU A 118 -1.34 10.72 13.91
C LEU A 118 -2.82 10.37 14.04
N ARG A 119 -3.55 10.41 12.93
CA ARG A 119 -4.98 10.05 12.91
C ARG A 119 -5.20 8.60 13.38
N ASP A 120 -4.38 7.66 12.92
CA ASP A 120 -4.50 6.27 13.31
C ASP A 120 -4.30 6.07 14.82
N ILE A 121 -3.36 6.79 15.44
CA ILE A 121 -3.15 6.76 16.88
C ILE A 121 -4.36 7.35 17.63
N PHE A 122 -4.90 8.48 17.14
CA PHE A 122 -6.08 9.10 17.74
C PHE A 122 -7.33 8.21 17.65
N THR A 123 -7.50 7.48 16.55
CA THR A 123 -8.65 6.55 16.40
C THR A 123 -8.61 5.40 17.40
N MET A 124 -7.42 5.07 17.94
CA MET A 124 -7.26 4.08 19.01
C MET A 124 -7.48 4.67 20.43
N GLY A 125 -7.91 5.92 20.53
CA GLY A 125 -8.13 6.61 21.80
C GLY A 125 -6.85 7.03 22.51
N ALA A 126 -5.71 7.04 21.82
CA ALA A 126 -4.42 7.42 22.37
C ALA A 126 -3.97 8.79 21.89
N ARG A 127 -3.13 9.47 22.68
CA ARG A 127 -2.49 10.72 22.28
C ARG A 127 -1.07 10.43 21.79
N PRO A 128 -0.68 10.89 20.59
CA PRO A 128 0.67 10.75 20.09
C PRO A 128 1.68 11.44 21.02
N ILE A 129 2.78 10.78 21.28
CA ILE A 129 3.89 11.28 22.14
C ILE A 129 5.20 11.41 21.39
N ALA A 130 5.34 10.73 20.27
CA ALA A 130 6.51 10.78 19.42
C ALA A 130 6.17 10.49 17.96
N VAL A 131 6.92 11.09 17.05
CA VAL A 131 6.95 10.77 15.61
C VAL A 131 8.38 10.39 15.27
N LEU A 132 8.54 9.26 14.60
CA LEU A 132 9.84 8.76 14.16
C LEU A 132 9.86 8.77 12.62
N ASN A 133 10.96 9.25 12.05
CA ASN A 133 11.18 9.25 10.61
C ASN A 133 12.32 8.30 10.24
N SER A 134 12.13 7.56 9.15
CA SER A 134 13.18 6.78 8.51
C SER A 134 13.32 7.24 7.06
N LEU A 135 13.94 8.38 6.87
CA LEU A 135 14.11 9.01 5.56
C LEU A 135 15.18 8.25 4.75
N ARG A 136 14.89 8.04 3.47
CA ARG A 136 15.78 7.40 2.51
C ARG A 136 15.86 8.27 1.26
N PHE A 137 17.04 8.76 0.97
CA PHE A 137 17.35 9.54 -0.23
C PHE A 137 18.36 8.75 -1.08
N GLY A 138 18.41 9.05 -2.37
CA GLY A 138 19.47 8.55 -3.25
C GLY A 138 20.83 9.17 -2.92
N ASN A 139 21.87 8.75 -3.65
CA ASN A 139 23.18 9.39 -3.58
C ASN A 139 23.08 10.86 -3.98
N LEU A 140 23.79 11.72 -3.27
CA LEU A 140 23.84 13.16 -3.56
C LEU A 140 24.31 13.48 -5.00
N ASP A 141 25.16 12.61 -5.56
CA ASP A 141 25.70 12.73 -6.91
C ASP A 141 24.78 12.14 -8.00
N SER A 142 23.62 11.58 -7.62
CA SER A 142 22.70 11.02 -8.59
C SER A 142 21.93 12.12 -9.31
N LYS A 143 21.77 11.96 -10.64
CA LYS A 143 20.93 12.88 -11.43
C LYS A 143 19.50 12.86 -10.87
N GLY A 144 18.95 14.04 -10.59
CA GLY A 144 17.61 14.21 -10.05
C GLY A 144 17.55 14.45 -8.54
N PHE A 145 18.69 14.41 -7.83
CA PHE A 145 18.74 14.79 -6.42
C PHE A 145 18.33 16.26 -6.18
N GLU A 146 18.55 17.10 -7.17
CA GLU A 146 18.21 18.52 -7.14
C GLU A 146 16.69 18.81 -6.96
N PHE A 147 15.85 17.79 -7.15
CA PHE A 147 14.38 17.88 -7.06
C PHE A 147 13.81 17.19 -5.82
N LEU A 148 14.66 16.71 -4.93
CA LEU A 148 14.28 16.12 -3.65
C LEU A 148 14.72 17.01 -2.49
#